data_727fee16d7a4aae3d9c49336bedb4474
#
_entry.id   727fee16d7a4aae3d9c49336bedb4474
#
_cell.length_a   1.000
_cell.length_b   1.000
_cell.length_c   1.000
_cell.angle_alpha   90.00
_cell.angle_beta   90.00
_cell.angle_gamma   90.00
#
_symmetry.space_group_name_H-M   'P 1'
#
loop_
_entity.id
_entity.type
_entity.pdbx_description
1 polymer ?
#
loop_
_entity_poly.entity_id
_entity_poly.type
_entity_poly.pdbx_seq_one_letter_code
_entity_poly.pdbx_strand_id
1 'polypeptide(L)'
;MRPGDGNRVTGDSMSRRIVIVGGGIVGVCNALALQRAGHSVTLVDRTTPGRETSYGNAGVLSESSIGVLNNPGLLASLPKLLMGRSNSVRFSPLFMVRRLGWMLKFLSYCTTSRWQAAGRALRALQTLSLDQHKAWIAEAGVDDLLRYGGWTKALRTTESFEAYAGELALADENGVVYSVFDESQLRQIEPGLKPIYKKAVLYDETCGVSNPAALTDAYVAMFVESGGTVLQASVSGLSQGESGWHVGLDGADDLSPDDVVIAAGAWSAEIAGWVGYDLPLGWERGYH
;
A
#
# COMPACT_ATOMS: atom_id res chain seq x y z
N MET A 1 -17.94 29.17 14.71
CA MET A 1 -17.93 27.81 15.28
C MET A 1 -16.51 27.30 15.16
N ARG A 2 -15.83 26.97 16.25
CA ARG A 2 -14.42 26.53 16.26
C ARG A 2 -14.36 25.07 15.86
N PRO A 3 -13.47 24.64 14.94
CA PRO A 3 -13.21 23.23 14.69
C PRO A 3 -12.15 22.76 15.69
N GLY A 4 -12.45 21.76 16.47
CA GLY A 4 -11.45 21.17 17.34
C GLY A 4 -12.02 20.48 18.56
N ASP A 5 -12.58 19.32 18.40
CA ASP A 5 -12.55 18.29 19.44
C ASP A 5 -12.46 16.92 18.76
N GLY A 6 -11.26 16.63 18.27
CA GLY A 6 -10.87 15.30 17.86
C GLY A 6 -10.92 14.40 19.09
N ASN A 7 -11.69 13.35 18.95
CA ASN A 7 -11.97 12.25 19.85
C ASN A 7 -10.69 11.79 20.59
N ARG A 8 -10.41 12.40 21.75
CA ARG A 8 -9.46 11.83 22.71
C ARG A 8 -10.11 10.58 23.25
N VAL A 9 -9.64 9.42 22.81
CA VAL A 9 -9.88 8.16 23.51
C VAL A 9 -9.22 8.29 24.88
N THR A 10 -9.96 8.81 25.86
CA THR A 10 -9.58 8.82 27.28
C THR A 10 -9.94 7.45 27.87
N GLY A 11 -9.20 6.45 27.48
CA GLY A 11 -9.03 5.24 28.25
C GLY A 11 -7.58 5.26 28.74
N ASP A 12 -7.36 4.97 29.98
CA ASP A 12 -6.05 4.78 30.63
C ASP A 12 -5.38 3.53 30.00
N SER A 13 -4.99 3.63 28.72
CA SER A 13 -4.27 2.56 28.03
C SER A 13 -2.84 2.61 28.54
N MET A 14 -2.50 1.65 29.40
CA MET A 14 -1.10 1.47 29.84
C MET A 14 -0.19 1.47 28.61
N SER A 15 0.89 2.27 28.67
CA SER A 15 1.93 2.28 27.65
C SER A 15 2.43 0.86 27.43
N ARG A 16 2.44 0.39 26.19
CA ARG A 16 2.90 -0.94 25.79
C ARG A 16 4.22 -0.83 25.05
N ARG A 17 5.06 -1.84 25.20
CA ARG A 17 6.29 -2.01 24.42
C ARG A 17 5.93 -2.74 23.14
N ILE A 18 6.13 -2.09 21.98
CA ILE A 18 5.74 -2.61 20.68
C ILE A 18 6.97 -2.71 19.78
N VAL A 19 7.18 -3.88 19.19
CA VAL A 19 8.18 -4.05 18.13
C VAL A 19 7.48 -4.08 16.78
N ILE A 20 7.98 -3.26 15.84
CA ILE A 20 7.52 -3.28 14.45
C ILE A 20 8.62 -3.89 13.59
N VAL A 21 8.30 -4.99 12.92
CA VAL A 21 9.21 -5.71 12.04
C VAL A 21 8.98 -5.25 10.59
N GLY A 22 9.97 -4.53 10.06
CA GLY A 22 9.95 -3.96 8.72
C GLY A 22 9.84 -2.43 8.72
N GLY A 23 10.88 -1.77 8.25
CA GLY A 23 11.04 -0.31 8.16
C GLY A 23 10.63 0.29 6.81
N GLY A 24 9.75 -0.38 6.04
CA GLY A 24 9.10 0.22 4.90
C GLY A 24 8.10 1.30 5.32
N ILE A 25 7.53 2.04 4.34
CA ILE A 25 6.59 3.15 4.64
C ILE A 25 5.44 2.71 5.55
N VAL A 26 4.92 1.48 5.40
CA VAL A 26 3.85 0.95 6.25
C VAL A 26 4.33 0.80 7.69
N GLY A 27 5.51 0.21 7.90
CA GLY A 27 6.08 0.03 9.23
C GLY A 27 6.38 1.36 9.91
N VAL A 28 6.98 2.30 9.17
CA VAL A 28 7.30 3.64 9.68
C VAL A 28 6.04 4.42 10.05
N CYS A 29 4.98 4.37 9.23
CA CYS A 29 3.70 5.01 9.55
C CYS A 29 3.06 4.40 10.82
N ASN A 30 3.10 3.07 10.96
CA ASN A 30 2.61 2.42 12.18
C ASN A 30 3.47 2.80 13.40
N ALA A 31 4.80 2.86 13.25
CA ALA A 31 5.71 3.25 14.33
C ALA A 31 5.39 4.67 14.83
N LEU A 32 5.28 5.62 13.92
CA LEU A 32 4.97 7.00 14.25
C LEU A 32 3.59 7.14 14.91
N ALA A 33 2.57 6.46 14.38
CA ALA A 33 1.22 6.50 14.92
C ALA A 33 1.14 5.90 16.35
N LEU A 34 1.76 4.74 16.57
CA LEU A 34 1.76 4.06 17.87
C LEU A 34 2.61 4.80 18.92
N GLN A 35 3.76 5.38 18.50
CA GLN A 35 4.55 6.24 19.37
C GLN A 35 3.74 7.46 19.83
N ARG A 36 3.00 8.11 18.94
CA ARG A 36 2.12 9.23 19.26
C ARG A 36 0.91 8.86 20.10
N ALA A 37 0.49 7.61 20.04
CA ALA A 37 -0.55 7.06 20.92
C ALA A 37 -0.04 6.79 22.34
N GLY A 38 1.26 7.02 22.64
CA GLY A 38 1.85 6.89 23.96
C GLY A 38 2.47 5.52 24.26
N HIS A 39 2.69 4.70 23.21
CA HIS A 39 3.40 3.42 23.36
C HIS A 39 4.91 3.61 23.22
N SER A 40 5.70 2.66 23.77
CA SER A 40 7.15 2.59 23.54
C SER A 40 7.43 1.71 22.33
N VAL A 41 7.88 2.31 21.23
CA VAL A 41 7.98 1.62 19.94
C VAL A 41 9.42 1.44 19.49
N THR A 42 9.77 0.21 19.10
CA THR A 42 11.03 -0.13 18.42
C THR A 42 10.73 -0.60 17.01
N LEU A 43 11.27 0.12 16.00
CA LEU A 43 11.21 -0.25 14.60
C LEU A 43 12.46 -1.04 14.23
N VAL A 44 12.29 -2.29 13.80
CA VAL A 44 13.39 -3.19 13.41
C VAL A 44 13.38 -3.40 11.90
N ASP A 45 14.51 -3.15 11.25
CA ASP A 45 14.72 -3.48 9.84
C ASP A 45 16.13 -4.02 9.61
N ARG A 46 16.29 -4.95 8.70
CA ARG A 46 17.60 -5.53 8.33
C ARG A 46 18.53 -4.53 7.66
N THR A 47 17.97 -3.47 7.07
CA THR A 47 18.69 -2.39 6.43
C THR A 47 18.26 -1.05 7.03
N THR A 48 18.78 0.05 6.51
CA THR A 48 18.23 1.37 6.81
C THR A 48 16.76 1.42 6.39
N PRO A 49 15.84 1.93 7.22
CA PRO A 49 14.43 2.04 6.87
C PRO A 49 14.20 2.73 5.52
N GLY A 50 13.20 2.25 4.78
CA GLY A 50 12.82 2.82 3.49
C GLY A 50 13.70 2.40 2.30
N ARG A 51 14.68 1.52 2.44
CA ARG A 51 15.63 1.18 1.36
C ARG A 51 15.27 -0.07 0.54
N GLU A 52 14.14 -0.68 0.81
CA GLU A 52 13.58 -1.78 0.00
C GLU A 52 12.47 -1.27 -0.94
N THR A 53 11.32 -1.90 -0.98
CA THR A 53 10.19 -1.55 -1.90
C THR A 53 9.72 -0.08 -1.76
N SER A 54 9.87 0.53 -0.59
CA SER A 54 9.50 1.94 -0.36
C SER A 54 10.47 2.95 -0.98
N TYR A 55 11.66 2.52 -1.41
CA TYR A 55 12.68 3.39 -1.98
C TYR A 55 12.31 3.95 -3.35
N GLY A 56 11.90 3.09 -4.25
CA GLY A 56 11.76 3.37 -5.67
C GLY A 56 10.39 3.02 -6.23
N ASN A 57 9.31 3.28 -5.50
CA ASN A 57 7.96 3.09 -6.03
C ASN A 57 7.48 4.33 -6.82
N ALA A 58 6.28 4.25 -7.39
CA ALA A 58 5.71 5.32 -8.21
C ALA A 58 5.33 6.59 -7.43
N GLY A 59 5.42 6.58 -6.10
CA GLY A 59 5.13 7.73 -5.25
C GLY A 59 3.70 8.23 -5.33
N VAL A 60 2.72 7.35 -5.50
CA VAL A 60 1.31 7.73 -5.63
C VAL A 60 0.62 7.60 -4.28
N LEU A 61 0.08 8.70 -3.76
CA LEU A 61 -0.81 8.76 -2.62
C LEU A 61 -2.25 8.86 -3.15
N SER A 62 -2.97 7.75 -3.14
CA SER A 62 -4.25 7.63 -3.84
C SER A 62 -5.37 7.16 -2.92
N GLU A 63 -6.50 7.83 -2.99
CA GLU A 63 -7.77 7.37 -2.45
C GLU A 63 -8.62 6.63 -3.49
N SER A 64 -8.21 6.63 -4.75
CA SER A 64 -8.95 6.08 -5.89
C SER A 64 -8.53 4.67 -6.30
N SER A 65 -7.43 4.14 -5.74
CA SER A 65 -6.88 2.82 -6.12
C SER A 65 -7.61 1.67 -5.40
N ILE A 66 -8.93 1.57 -5.59
CA ILE A 66 -9.80 0.59 -4.94
C ILE A 66 -10.05 -0.67 -5.76
N GLY A 67 -9.72 -0.65 -7.05
CA GLY A 67 -9.86 -1.81 -7.94
C GLY A 67 -8.71 -2.80 -7.74
N VAL A 68 -9.01 -4.00 -7.24
CA VAL A 68 -8.03 -5.09 -7.08
C VAL A 68 -7.86 -5.88 -8.38
N LEU A 69 -6.68 -6.51 -8.56
CA LEU A 69 -6.33 -7.25 -9.78
C LEU A 69 -7.27 -8.41 -10.11
N ASN A 70 -7.81 -9.06 -9.08
CA ASN A 70 -8.74 -10.19 -9.21
C ASN A 70 -10.18 -9.72 -9.53
N ASN A 71 -10.32 -8.89 -10.55
CA ASN A 71 -11.62 -8.41 -11.03
C ASN A 71 -12.34 -9.43 -11.95
N PRO A 72 -13.66 -9.31 -12.15
CA PRO A 72 -14.43 -10.23 -12.99
C PRO A 72 -13.95 -10.29 -14.45
N GLY A 73 -13.44 -9.19 -15.00
CA GLY A 73 -12.91 -9.11 -16.37
C GLY A 73 -11.67 -9.97 -16.59
N LEU A 74 -10.95 -10.31 -15.53
CA LEU A 74 -9.79 -11.20 -15.60
C LEU A 74 -10.19 -12.60 -16.09
N LEU A 75 -11.31 -13.14 -15.59
CA LEU A 75 -11.82 -14.46 -16.03
C LEU A 75 -12.10 -14.47 -17.55
N ALA A 76 -12.70 -13.41 -18.08
CA ALA A 76 -12.96 -13.29 -19.52
C ALA A 76 -11.67 -13.17 -20.35
N SER A 77 -10.60 -12.62 -19.78
CA SER A 77 -9.31 -12.44 -20.45
C SER A 77 -8.36 -13.64 -20.31
N LEU A 78 -8.65 -14.62 -19.42
CA LEU A 78 -7.81 -15.79 -19.18
C LEU A 78 -7.36 -16.53 -20.46
N PRO A 79 -8.21 -16.82 -21.45
CA PRO A 79 -7.77 -17.52 -22.67
C PRO A 79 -6.68 -16.73 -23.42
N LYS A 80 -6.80 -15.39 -23.48
CA LYS A 80 -5.80 -14.53 -24.13
C LYS A 80 -4.48 -14.51 -23.36
N LEU A 81 -4.56 -14.50 -22.02
CA LEU A 81 -3.39 -14.54 -21.13
C LEU A 81 -2.64 -15.86 -21.26
N LEU A 82 -3.35 -16.98 -21.24
CA LEU A 82 -2.75 -18.32 -21.36
C LEU A 82 -2.11 -18.56 -22.73
N MET A 83 -2.65 -17.96 -23.80
CA MET A 83 -2.05 -18.01 -25.14
C MET A 83 -0.84 -17.09 -25.33
N GLY A 84 -0.38 -16.40 -24.26
CA GLY A 84 0.76 -15.48 -24.32
C GLY A 84 0.53 -14.24 -25.23
N ARG A 85 -0.72 -13.93 -25.55
CA ARG A 85 -1.09 -12.79 -26.40
C ARG A 85 -1.29 -11.48 -25.63
N SER A 86 -0.93 -11.48 -24.35
CA SER A 86 -0.95 -10.27 -23.53
C SER A 86 0.48 -9.71 -23.39
N ASN A 87 0.63 -8.41 -23.59
CA ASN A 87 1.88 -7.69 -23.34
C ASN A 87 2.01 -7.24 -21.87
N SER A 88 0.95 -7.38 -21.09
CA SER A 88 0.87 -6.82 -19.73
C SER A 88 1.27 -7.81 -18.64
N VAL A 89 1.07 -9.11 -18.87
CA VAL A 89 1.36 -10.15 -17.87
C VAL A 89 1.93 -11.39 -18.57
N ARG A 90 3.03 -11.92 -18.01
CA ARG A 90 3.61 -13.19 -18.45
C ARG A 90 3.60 -14.18 -17.28
N PHE A 91 3.06 -15.37 -17.52
CA PHE A 91 3.08 -16.45 -16.54
C PHE A 91 4.16 -17.47 -16.89
N SER A 92 4.92 -17.91 -15.87
CA SER A 92 5.77 -19.09 -16.02
C SER A 92 4.90 -20.35 -15.85
N PRO A 93 4.87 -21.28 -16.83
CA PRO A 93 4.10 -22.53 -16.70
C PRO A 93 4.49 -23.35 -15.46
N LEU A 94 5.76 -23.36 -15.13
CA LEU A 94 6.27 -24.06 -13.94
C LEU A 94 5.75 -23.43 -12.64
N PHE A 95 5.68 -22.10 -12.58
CA PHE A 95 5.11 -21.40 -11.44
C PHE A 95 3.61 -21.73 -11.27
N MET A 96 2.86 -21.75 -12.38
CA MET A 96 1.43 -22.08 -12.38
C MET A 96 1.16 -23.46 -11.80
N VAL A 97 1.93 -24.47 -12.21
CA VAL A 97 1.79 -25.84 -11.68
C VAL A 97 2.15 -25.92 -10.19
N ARG A 98 3.25 -25.30 -9.79
CA ARG A 98 3.70 -25.29 -8.39
C ARG A 98 2.75 -24.51 -7.44
N ARG A 99 2.00 -23.56 -7.95
CA ARG A 99 1.10 -22.68 -7.17
C ARG A 99 -0.37 -22.83 -7.57
N LEU A 100 -0.75 -24.00 -8.09
CA LEU A 100 -2.12 -24.24 -8.58
C LEU A 100 -3.20 -23.96 -7.51
N GLY A 101 -2.97 -24.36 -6.27
CA GLY A 101 -3.92 -24.09 -5.16
C GLY A 101 -4.13 -22.59 -4.91
N TRP A 102 -3.03 -21.82 -4.89
CA TRP A 102 -3.10 -20.36 -4.77
C TRP A 102 -3.83 -19.74 -5.96
N MET A 103 -3.54 -20.21 -7.17
CA MET A 103 -4.16 -19.69 -8.39
C MET A 103 -5.66 -19.97 -8.44
N LEU A 104 -6.10 -21.17 -8.05
CA LEU A 104 -7.52 -21.50 -7.95
C LEU A 104 -8.21 -20.63 -6.91
N LYS A 105 -7.57 -20.40 -5.75
CA LYS A 105 -8.07 -19.48 -4.72
C LYS A 105 -8.16 -18.05 -5.28
N PHE A 106 -7.13 -17.54 -5.94
CA PHE A 106 -7.12 -16.22 -6.57
C PHE A 106 -8.27 -16.07 -7.58
N LEU A 107 -8.44 -17.01 -8.49
CA LEU A 107 -9.52 -17.00 -9.48
C LEU A 107 -10.92 -17.09 -8.84
N SER A 108 -11.05 -17.80 -7.72
CA SER A 108 -12.33 -17.87 -7.00
C SER A 108 -12.78 -16.53 -6.43
N TYR A 109 -11.85 -15.57 -6.30
CA TYR A 109 -12.13 -14.18 -5.87
C TYR A 109 -12.48 -13.24 -7.03
N CYS A 110 -12.36 -13.67 -8.29
CA CYS A 110 -12.72 -12.88 -9.47
C CYS A 110 -14.24 -12.82 -9.71
N THR A 111 -15.03 -12.66 -8.65
CA THR A 111 -16.48 -12.46 -8.73
C THR A 111 -16.85 -11.02 -8.43
N THR A 112 -17.92 -10.51 -9.02
CA THR A 112 -18.38 -9.13 -8.84
C THR A 112 -18.57 -8.79 -7.36
N SER A 113 -19.25 -9.65 -6.60
CA SER A 113 -19.53 -9.41 -5.19
C SER A 113 -18.27 -9.32 -4.32
N ARG A 114 -17.28 -10.21 -4.54
CA ARG A 114 -16.01 -10.19 -3.81
C ARG A 114 -15.16 -9.01 -4.22
N TRP A 115 -15.15 -8.67 -5.49
CA TRP A 115 -14.43 -7.51 -6.01
C TRP A 115 -14.97 -6.21 -5.43
N GLN A 116 -16.30 -6.02 -5.40
CA GLN A 116 -16.94 -4.88 -4.75
C GLN A 116 -16.68 -4.84 -3.23
N ALA A 117 -16.71 -5.99 -2.55
CA ALA A 117 -16.40 -6.06 -1.13
C ALA A 117 -14.94 -5.65 -0.84
N ALA A 118 -13.99 -6.07 -1.69
CA ALA A 118 -12.59 -5.66 -1.59
C ALA A 118 -12.42 -4.16 -1.84
N GLY A 119 -13.11 -3.61 -2.86
CA GLY A 119 -13.12 -2.16 -3.14
C GLY A 119 -13.61 -1.34 -1.95
N ARG A 120 -14.73 -1.75 -1.32
CA ARG A 120 -15.24 -1.07 -0.10
C ARG A 120 -14.25 -1.14 1.06
N ALA A 121 -13.62 -2.31 1.29
CA ALA A 121 -12.63 -2.47 2.35
C ALA A 121 -11.40 -1.58 2.12
N LEU A 122 -10.89 -1.53 0.87
CA LEU A 122 -9.78 -0.65 0.51
C LEU A 122 -10.15 0.83 0.66
N ARG A 123 -11.34 1.24 0.21
CA ARG A 123 -11.80 2.62 0.35
C ARG A 123 -11.81 3.07 1.81
N ALA A 124 -12.31 2.23 2.71
CA ALA A 124 -12.34 2.53 4.14
C ALA A 124 -10.95 2.77 4.74
N LEU A 125 -9.92 2.06 4.25
CA LEU A 125 -8.53 2.27 4.66
C LEU A 125 -7.91 3.51 4.01
N GLN A 126 -8.24 3.79 2.74
CA GLN A 126 -7.61 4.85 1.96
C GLN A 126 -8.16 6.24 2.27
N THR A 127 -9.43 6.36 2.64
CA THR A 127 -10.09 7.66 2.88
C THR A 127 -9.37 8.54 3.91
N LEU A 128 -8.77 7.93 4.93
CA LEU A 128 -8.00 8.67 5.94
C LEU A 128 -6.51 8.82 5.58
N SER A 129 -6.03 8.05 4.62
CA SER A 129 -4.60 7.94 4.31
C SER A 129 -4.04 9.24 3.73
N LEU A 130 -4.70 9.81 2.73
CA LEU A 130 -4.21 10.99 2.03
C LEU A 130 -4.14 12.22 2.95
N ASP A 131 -5.19 12.46 3.74
CA ASP A 131 -5.22 13.57 4.68
C ASP A 131 -4.16 13.40 5.77
N GLN A 132 -3.97 12.18 6.26
CA GLN A 132 -2.91 11.89 7.25
C GLN A 132 -1.52 12.10 6.66
N HIS A 133 -1.27 11.66 5.42
CA HIS A 133 0.00 11.92 4.74
C HIS A 133 0.24 13.42 4.53
N LYS A 134 -0.76 14.18 4.07
CA LYS A 134 -0.63 15.64 3.93
C LYS A 134 -0.30 16.32 5.27
N ALA A 135 -0.97 15.92 6.36
CA ALA A 135 -0.70 16.47 7.68
C ALA A 135 0.73 16.17 8.14
N TRP A 136 1.20 14.94 7.98
CA TRP A 136 2.57 14.56 8.38
C TRP A 136 3.64 15.17 7.49
N ILE A 137 3.39 15.32 6.21
CA ILE A 137 4.29 15.99 5.25
C ILE A 137 4.48 17.46 5.64
N ALA A 138 3.38 18.16 5.96
CA ALA A 138 3.44 19.54 6.43
C ALA A 138 4.17 19.67 7.78
N GLU A 139 3.91 18.73 8.70
CA GLU A 139 4.60 18.71 10.01
C GLU A 139 6.10 18.41 9.86
N ALA A 140 6.48 17.52 8.94
CA ALA A 140 7.88 17.22 8.64
C ALA A 140 8.58 18.34 7.85
N GLY A 141 7.84 19.34 7.34
CA GLY A 141 8.39 20.44 6.54
C GLY A 141 8.92 20.00 5.17
N VAL A 142 8.30 18.96 4.57
CA VAL A 142 8.72 18.40 3.27
C VAL A 142 7.61 18.50 2.20
N ASP A 143 6.83 19.58 2.24
CA ASP A 143 5.73 19.85 1.29
C ASP A 143 6.20 19.91 -0.16
N ASP A 144 7.46 20.26 -0.39
CA ASP A 144 8.10 20.28 -1.70
C ASP A 144 8.20 18.90 -2.36
N LEU A 145 8.03 17.82 -1.60
CA LEU A 145 7.92 16.47 -2.14
C LEU A 145 6.55 16.19 -2.77
N LEU A 146 5.49 16.92 -2.39
CA LEU A 146 4.16 16.70 -2.95
C LEU A 146 4.03 17.27 -4.36
N ARG A 147 3.33 16.53 -5.20
CA ARG A 147 2.93 16.93 -6.54
C ARG A 147 1.41 16.77 -6.66
N TYR A 148 0.75 17.90 -6.80
CA TYR A 148 -0.68 17.94 -7.07
C TYR A 148 -0.92 17.86 -8.59
N GLY A 149 -2.07 17.35 -9.00
CA GLY A 149 -2.42 17.21 -10.42
C GLY A 149 -3.13 15.91 -10.74
N GLY A 150 -3.41 15.13 -9.71
CA GLY A 150 -4.16 13.89 -9.85
C GLY A 150 -3.34 12.75 -10.47
N TRP A 151 -4.06 11.71 -10.85
CA TRP A 151 -3.53 10.55 -11.57
C TRP A 151 -4.39 10.27 -12.81
N THR A 152 -3.77 10.29 -13.98
CA THR A 152 -4.46 10.16 -15.26
C THR A 152 -4.26 8.77 -15.85
N LYS A 153 -5.35 8.06 -16.12
CA LYS A 153 -5.35 6.82 -16.90
C LYS A 153 -5.74 7.09 -18.34
N ALA A 154 -4.75 7.10 -19.23
CA ALA A 154 -4.97 7.32 -20.66
C ALA A 154 -5.26 6.01 -21.39
N LEU A 155 -6.35 5.97 -22.16
CA LEU A 155 -6.88 4.79 -22.86
C LEU A 155 -6.80 5.00 -24.37
N ARG A 156 -6.18 4.04 -25.07
CA ARG A 156 -5.86 4.17 -26.50
C ARG A 156 -7.06 3.99 -27.43
N THR A 157 -8.05 3.21 -27.02
CA THR A 157 -9.20 2.87 -27.88
C THR A 157 -10.51 3.02 -27.11
N THR A 158 -11.61 3.16 -27.83
CA THR A 158 -12.95 3.21 -27.25
C THR A 158 -13.28 1.91 -26.52
N GLU A 159 -12.89 0.77 -27.08
CA GLU A 159 -13.12 -0.55 -26.49
C GLU A 159 -12.37 -0.70 -25.16
N SER A 160 -11.16 -0.12 -25.03
CA SER A 160 -10.43 -0.12 -23.77
C SER A 160 -11.11 0.75 -22.69
N PHE A 161 -11.78 1.83 -23.11
CA PHE A 161 -12.59 2.65 -22.21
C PHE A 161 -13.89 1.93 -21.81
N GLU A 162 -14.57 1.28 -22.75
CA GLU A 162 -15.76 0.46 -22.43
C GLU A 162 -15.43 -0.69 -21.48
N ALA A 163 -14.28 -1.35 -21.68
CA ALA A 163 -13.80 -2.40 -20.76
C ALA A 163 -13.47 -1.85 -19.35
N TYR A 164 -13.24 -0.53 -19.22
CA TYR A 164 -12.98 0.14 -17.95
C TYR A 164 -14.26 0.55 -17.19
N ALA A 165 -15.44 0.38 -17.80
CA ALA A 165 -16.72 0.78 -17.20
C ALA A 165 -16.99 0.13 -15.83
N GLY A 166 -16.54 -1.12 -15.62
CA GLY A 166 -16.64 -1.77 -14.30
C GLY A 166 -15.86 -1.07 -13.20
N GLU A 167 -14.67 -0.55 -13.51
CA GLU A 167 -13.84 0.21 -12.56
C GLU A 167 -14.50 1.56 -12.24
N LEU A 168 -15.11 2.23 -13.23
CA LEU A 168 -15.85 3.47 -13.02
C LEU A 168 -17.09 3.24 -12.15
N ALA A 169 -17.83 2.17 -12.41
CA ALA A 169 -18.98 1.79 -11.58
C ALA A 169 -18.55 1.52 -10.12
N LEU A 170 -17.43 0.84 -9.91
CA LEU A 170 -16.87 0.63 -8.56
C LEU A 170 -16.47 1.96 -7.90
N ALA A 171 -15.90 2.89 -8.67
CA ALA A 171 -15.54 4.22 -8.21
C ALA A 171 -16.80 5.00 -7.77
N ASP A 172 -17.86 5.00 -8.60
CA ASP A 172 -19.15 5.65 -8.31
C ASP A 172 -19.79 5.08 -7.02
N GLU A 173 -19.83 3.73 -6.89
CA GLU A 173 -20.37 3.05 -5.71
C GLU A 173 -19.63 3.41 -4.41
N ASN A 174 -18.35 3.79 -4.50
CA ASN A 174 -17.51 4.10 -3.36
C ASN A 174 -17.22 5.60 -3.19
N GLY A 175 -17.90 6.46 -3.95
CA GLY A 175 -17.76 7.92 -3.84
C GLY A 175 -16.38 8.44 -4.24
N VAL A 176 -15.68 7.75 -5.16
CA VAL A 176 -14.40 8.20 -5.71
C VAL A 176 -14.68 9.24 -6.79
N VAL A 177 -14.08 10.41 -6.67
CA VAL A 177 -14.23 11.51 -7.62
C VAL A 177 -13.28 11.32 -8.80
N TYR A 178 -13.78 11.43 -10.01
CA TYR A 178 -13.00 11.37 -11.23
C TYR A 178 -13.62 12.21 -12.33
N SER A 179 -12.81 12.57 -13.34
CA SER A 179 -13.23 13.28 -14.55
C SER A 179 -12.87 12.45 -15.77
N VAL A 180 -13.76 12.42 -16.78
CA VAL A 180 -13.52 11.72 -18.04
C VAL A 180 -13.26 12.75 -19.13
N PHE A 181 -12.15 12.61 -19.85
CA PHE A 181 -11.72 13.49 -20.92
C PHE A 181 -11.73 12.76 -22.27
N ASP A 182 -12.11 13.48 -23.31
CA ASP A 182 -11.89 13.06 -24.70
C ASP A 182 -10.47 13.39 -25.18
N GLU A 183 -10.17 13.04 -26.44
CA GLU A 183 -8.86 13.26 -27.05
C GLU A 183 -8.48 14.76 -27.06
N SER A 184 -9.44 15.66 -27.31
CA SER A 184 -9.18 17.09 -27.40
C SER A 184 -8.90 17.72 -26.03
N GLN A 185 -9.67 17.34 -25.03
CA GLN A 185 -9.49 17.76 -23.66
C GLN A 185 -8.19 17.23 -23.08
N LEU A 186 -7.85 15.95 -23.33
CA LEU A 186 -6.60 15.34 -22.87
C LEU A 186 -5.38 16.08 -23.42
N ARG A 187 -5.41 16.54 -24.68
CA ARG A 187 -4.33 17.34 -25.26
C ARG A 187 -4.13 18.71 -24.60
N GLN A 188 -5.19 19.28 -24.03
CA GLN A 188 -5.13 20.55 -23.32
C GLN A 188 -4.47 20.40 -21.94
N ILE A 189 -4.77 19.32 -21.22
CA ILE A 189 -4.23 19.07 -19.89
C ILE A 189 -2.84 18.42 -19.92
N GLU A 190 -2.56 17.60 -20.97
CA GLU A 190 -1.32 16.85 -21.13
C GLU A 190 -0.74 17.05 -22.55
N PRO A 191 -0.27 18.23 -22.90
CA PRO A 191 0.19 18.53 -24.26
C PRO A 191 1.43 17.73 -24.70
N GLY A 192 2.19 17.18 -23.73
CA GLY A 192 3.35 16.32 -23.98
C GLY A 192 3.01 14.88 -24.39
N LEU A 193 1.78 14.46 -24.23
CA LEU A 193 1.35 13.11 -24.63
C LEU A 193 1.18 13.01 -26.15
N LYS A 194 1.63 11.88 -26.73
CA LYS A 194 1.35 11.57 -28.13
C LYS A 194 -0.17 11.46 -28.37
N PRO A 195 -0.67 11.88 -29.53
CA PRO A 195 -2.10 11.86 -29.88
C PRO A 195 -2.59 10.45 -30.26
N ILE A 196 -2.39 9.48 -29.39
CA ILE A 196 -2.74 8.07 -29.61
C ILE A 196 -3.80 7.58 -28.61
N TYR A 197 -4.27 8.45 -27.72
CA TYR A 197 -5.25 8.14 -26.69
C TYR A 197 -6.61 8.73 -27.07
N LYS A 198 -7.67 7.96 -26.90
CA LYS A 198 -9.05 8.35 -27.25
C LYS A 198 -9.85 8.86 -26.07
N LYS A 199 -9.53 8.36 -24.88
CA LYS A 199 -10.16 8.75 -23.62
C LYS A 199 -9.13 8.78 -22.50
N ALA A 200 -9.40 9.57 -21.47
CA ALA A 200 -8.65 9.55 -20.23
C ALA A 200 -9.60 9.66 -19.04
N VAL A 201 -9.20 9.06 -17.93
CA VAL A 201 -9.85 9.19 -16.63
C VAL A 201 -8.83 9.82 -15.69
N LEU A 202 -9.15 10.99 -15.16
CA LEU A 202 -8.35 11.70 -14.16
C LEU A 202 -8.99 11.53 -12.78
N TYR A 203 -8.20 11.12 -11.82
CA TYR A 203 -8.55 11.05 -10.40
C TYR A 203 -7.90 12.24 -9.68
N ASP A 204 -8.67 13.31 -9.51
CA ASP A 204 -8.18 14.62 -9.09
C ASP A 204 -7.61 14.64 -7.65
N GLU A 205 -8.17 13.84 -6.75
CA GLU A 205 -7.80 13.80 -5.32
C GLU A 205 -6.48 13.08 -5.05
N THR A 206 -5.87 12.46 -6.07
CA THR A 206 -4.60 11.75 -5.96
C THR A 206 -3.42 12.73 -5.98
N CYS A 207 -2.43 12.49 -5.12
CA CYS A 207 -1.18 13.26 -5.11
C CYS A 207 -0.01 12.37 -5.51
N GLY A 208 1.01 12.96 -6.12
CA GLY A 208 2.31 12.33 -6.33
C GLY A 208 3.30 12.71 -5.24
N VAL A 209 4.27 11.83 -4.98
CA VAL A 209 5.45 12.11 -4.17
C VAL A 209 6.68 12.00 -5.06
N SER A 210 7.42 13.08 -5.21
CA SER A 210 8.57 13.14 -6.11
C SER A 210 9.76 12.27 -5.66
N ASN A 211 9.85 11.99 -4.36
CA ASN A 211 10.89 11.16 -3.78
C ASN A 211 10.33 10.34 -2.60
N PRO A 212 9.84 9.11 -2.84
CA PRO A 212 9.30 8.24 -1.78
C PRO A 212 10.29 7.89 -0.68
N ALA A 213 11.58 7.78 -1.02
CA ALA A 213 12.63 7.52 -0.03
C ALA A 213 12.77 8.71 0.93
N ALA A 214 12.85 9.94 0.41
CA ALA A 214 12.95 11.14 1.24
C ALA A 214 11.73 11.32 2.14
N LEU A 215 10.53 10.98 1.66
CA LEU A 215 9.32 10.97 2.49
C LEU A 215 9.44 9.97 3.64
N THR A 216 9.91 8.76 3.36
CA THR A 216 10.09 7.74 4.39
C THR A 216 11.15 8.19 5.41
N ASP A 217 12.26 8.79 4.95
CA ASP A 217 13.31 9.34 5.83
C ASP A 217 12.76 10.44 6.75
N ALA A 218 11.93 11.33 6.23
CA ALA A 218 11.29 12.39 7.02
C ALA A 218 10.39 11.80 8.13
N TYR A 219 9.62 10.77 7.82
CA TYR A 219 8.77 10.10 8.83
C TYR A 219 9.58 9.32 9.86
N VAL A 220 10.72 8.72 9.46
CA VAL A 220 11.65 8.08 10.40
C VAL A 220 12.24 9.14 11.36
N ALA A 221 12.63 10.31 10.85
CA ALA A 221 13.11 11.40 11.67
C ALA A 221 12.06 11.85 12.70
N MET A 222 10.81 12.09 12.27
CA MET A 222 9.71 12.43 13.18
C MET A 222 9.47 11.34 14.24
N PHE A 223 9.59 10.06 13.87
CA PHE A 223 9.45 8.94 14.79
C PHE A 223 10.54 8.95 15.88
N VAL A 224 11.79 9.15 15.47
CA VAL A 224 12.93 9.22 16.41
C VAL A 224 12.84 10.46 17.31
N GLU A 225 12.49 11.62 16.76
CA GLU A 225 12.26 12.85 17.53
C GLU A 225 11.12 12.71 18.55
N SER A 226 10.13 11.86 18.25
CA SER A 226 9.05 11.52 19.19
C SER A 226 9.47 10.50 20.26
N GLY A 227 10.74 10.09 20.33
CA GLY A 227 11.28 9.14 21.29
C GLY A 227 11.21 7.67 20.87
N GLY A 228 10.90 7.39 19.60
CA GLY A 228 10.94 6.04 19.03
C GLY A 228 12.36 5.55 18.80
N THR A 229 12.55 4.24 18.82
CA THR A 229 13.86 3.58 18.61
C THR A 229 13.89 2.89 17.24
N VAL A 230 14.95 3.12 16.46
CA VAL A 230 15.23 2.37 15.22
C VAL A 230 16.39 1.42 15.49
N LEU A 231 16.19 0.14 15.22
CA LEU A 231 17.20 -0.90 15.36
C LEU A 231 17.44 -1.56 13.99
N GLN A 232 18.68 -1.48 13.52
CA GLN A 232 19.08 -2.19 12.31
C GLN A 232 19.55 -3.60 12.66
N ALA A 233 18.66 -4.57 12.47
CA ALA A 233 18.93 -5.99 12.68
C ALA A 233 18.00 -6.85 11.83
N SER A 234 18.42 -8.07 11.51
CA SER A 234 17.53 -9.06 10.88
C SER A 234 16.76 -9.81 11.95
N VAL A 235 15.44 -9.89 11.80
CA VAL A 235 14.63 -10.76 12.65
C VAL A 235 14.83 -12.20 12.21
N SER A 236 15.29 -13.06 13.12
CA SER A 236 15.59 -14.47 12.90
C SER A 236 14.58 -15.43 13.53
N GLY A 237 13.69 -14.91 14.39
CA GLY A 237 12.65 -15.70 15.05
C GLY A 237 11.57 -14.86 15.68
N LEU A 238 10.37 -15.42 15.78
CA LEU A 238 9.24 -14.83 16.46
C LEU A 238 8.46 -15.93 17.17
N SER A 239 8.24 -15.76 18.47
CA SER A 239 7.42 -16.69 19.26
C SER A 239 6.60 -15.95 20.31
N GLN A 240 5.46 -16.51 20.67
CA GLN A 240 4.61 -15.99 21.73
C GLN A 240 4.96 -16.70 23.06
N GLY A 241 5.27 -15.93 24.10
CA GLY A 241 5.49 -16.38 25.45
C GLY A 241 4.27 -16.15 26.37
N GLU A 242 4.39 -16.50 27.63
CA GLU A 242 3.30 -16.31 28.61
C GLU A 242 2.99 -14.83 28.91
N SER A 243 4.00 -13.95 28.80
CA SER A 243 3.90 -12.52 29.18
C SER A 243 4.11 -11.56 28.01
N GLY A 244 4.06 -12.01 26.78
CA GLY A 244 4.31 -11.18 25.60
C GLY A 244 4.96 -11.97 24.48
N TRP A 245 5.76 -11.27 23.67
CA TRP A 245 6.42 -11.84 22.51
C TRP A 245 7.92 -11.93 22.73
N HIS A 246 8.56 -12.87 22.04
CA HIS A 246 10.01 -12.96 21.90
C HIS A 246 10.36 -12.76 20.43
N VAL A 247 11.23 -11.78 20.16
CA VAL A 247 11.72 -11.44 18.82
C VAL A 247 13.22 -11.68 18.80
N GLY A 248 13.63 -12.77 18.15
CA GLY A 248 15.03 -13.12 17.95
C GLY A 248 15.66 -12.23 16.87
N LEU A 249 16.88 -11.75 17.14
CA LEU A 249 17.61 -10.84 16.27
C LEU A 249 18.99 -11.37 15.92
N ASP A 250 19.36 -11.30 14.65
CA ASP A 250 20.75 -11.54 14.25
C ASP A 250 21.59 -10.28 14.41
N GLY A 251 22.67 -10.38 15.19
CA GLY A 251 23.64 -9.30 15.39
C GLY A 251 23.23 -8.24 16.44
N ALA A 252 22.17 -8.48 17.19
CA ALA A 252 21.72 -7.65 18.30
C ALA A 252 21.07 -8.53 19.40
N ASP A 253 20.84 -7.94 20.57
CA ASP A 253 20.11 -8.61 21.66
C ASP A 253 18.64 -8.81 21.30
N ASP A 254 18.08 -9.95 21.68
CA ASP A 254 16.67 -10.28 21.47
C ASP A 254 15.74 -9.31 22.21
N LEU A 255 14.56 -9.09 21.66
CA LEU A 255 13.57 -8.20 22.24
C LEU A 255 12.38 -8.97 22.83
N SER A 256 11.83 -8.45 23.93
CA SER A 256 10.66 -9.03 24.62
C SER A 256 9.55 -7.98 24.73
N PRO A 257 8.86 -7.65 23.63
CA PRO A 257 7.76 -6.69 23.60
C PRO A 257 6.44 -7.30 24.09
N ASP A 258 5.49 -6.42 24.41
CA ASP A 258 4.12 -6.80 24.73
C ASP A 258 3.33 -7.13 23.45
N ASP A 259 3.63 -6.45 22.33
CA ASP A 259 3.03 -6.67 21.01
C ASP A 259 4.06 -6.61 19.89
N VAL A 260 3.75 -7.28 18.78
CA VAL A 260 4.54 -7.24 17.55
C VAL A 260 3.64 -6.88 16.35
N VAL A 261 4.11 -5.94 15.54
CA VAL A 261 3.48 -5.60 14.25
C VAL A 261 4.39 -6.11 13.13
N ILE A 262 3.87 -6.99 12.28
CA ILE A 262 4.57 -7.49 11.11
C ILE A 262 4.25 -6.57 9.92
N ALA A 263 5.22 -5.77 9.49
CA ALA A 263 5.13 -4.83 8.37
C ALA A 263 6.26 -5.03 7.34
N ALA A 264 6.74 -6.28 7.22
CA ALA A 264 7.89 -6.67 6.42
C ALA A 264 7.59 -6.84 4.91
N GLY A 265 6.50 -6.24 4.40
CA GLY A 265 6.14 -6.29 2.99
C GLY A 265 6.06 -7.73 2.45
N ALA A 266 6.80 -8.04 1.40
CA ALA A 266 6.81 -9.36 0.77
C ALA A 266 7.29 -10.49 1.70
N TRP A 267 8.06 -10.20 2.74
CA TRP A 267 8.56 -11.16 3.73
C TRP A 267 7.58 -11.39 4.90
N SER A 268 6.48 -10.63 4.97
CA SER A 268 5.51 -10.77 6.06
C SER A 268 4.89 -12.17 6.16
N ALA A 269 4.71 -12.87 5.03
CA ALA A 269 4.17 -14.23 5.03
C ALA A 269 5.12 -15.24 5.70
N GLU A 270 6.42 -15.09 5.52
CA GLU A 270 7.45 -15.93 6.15
C GLU A 270 7.43 -15.73 7.66
N ILE A 271 7.48 -14.48 8.10
CA ILE A 271 7.51 -14.13 9.53
C ILE A 271 6.21 -14.55 10.22
N ALA A 272 5.04 -14.33 9.59
CA ALA A 272 3.76 -14.77 10.10
C ALA A 272 3.67 -16.31 10.21
N GLY A 273 4.34 -17.03 9.30
CA GLY A 273 4.44 -18.49 9.31
C GLY A 273 5.17 -19.04 10.55
N TRP A 274 6.12 -18.32 11.13
CA TRP A 274 6.82 -18.75 12.35
C TRP A 274 5.89 -18.86 13.56
N VAL A 275 4.78 -18.13 13.54
CA VAL A 275 3.75 -18.18 14.59
C VAL A 275 2.48 -18.92 14.13
N GLY A 276 2.59 -19.72 13.06
CA GLY A 276 1.52 -20.59 12.57
C GLY A 276 0.44 -19.88 11.76
N TYR A 277 0.66 -18.63 11.34
CA TYR A 277 -0.31 -17.87 10.55
C TYR A 277 0.02 -17.97 9.04
N ASP A 278 -0.87 -18.64 8.28
CA ASP A 278 -0.76 -18.76 6.82
C ASP A 278 -1.30 -17.48 6.14
N LEU A 279 -0.40 -16.54 5.83
CA LEU A 279 -0.75 -15.32 5.15
C LEU A 279 -0.63 -15.52 3.62
N PRO A 280 -1.72 -15.44 2.84
CA PRO A 280 -1.74 -15.73 1.42
C PRO A 280 -1.16 -14.57 0.58
N LEU A 281 0.09 -14.20 0.82
CA LEU A 281 0.81 -13.19 0.03
C LEU A 281 1.45 -13.82 -1.20
N GLY A 282 1.29 -13.13 -2.34
CA GLY A 282 2.05 -13.38 -3.57
C GLY A 282 3.12 -12.30 -3.75
N TRP A 283 4.20 -12.67 -4.43
CA TRP A 283 5.27 -11.74 -4.75
C TRP A 283 5.08 -11.20 -6.17
N GLU A 284 5.14 -9.89 -6.30
CA GLU A 284 5.24 -9.21 -7.59
C GLU A 284 6.51 -8.37 -7.61
N ARG A 285 7.24 -8.41 -8.73
CA ARG A 285 8.41 -7.57 -8.92
C ARG A 285 8.04 -6.44 -9.87
N GLY A 286 8.08 -5.21 -9.38
CA GLY A 286 8.01 -4.01 -10.20
C GLY A 286 9.40 -3.67 -10.78
N TYR A 287 9.40 -3.12 -11.99
CA TYR A 287 10.58 -2.54 -12.64
C TYR A 287 10.25 -1.10 -13.02
N HIS A 288 11.16 -0.20 -12.78
CA HIS A 288 11.07 1.23 -13.11
C HIS A 288 12.39 1.76 -13.65
#